data_0ca2fba01848c6cf428e10a12042bcc9
#
_entry.id   0ca2fba01848c6cf428e10a12042bcc9
#
_cell.length_a   1.000
_cell.length_b   1.000
_cell.length_c   1.000
_cell.angle_alpha   90.00
_cell.angle_beta   90.00
_cell.angle_gamma   90.00
#
_symmetry.space_group_name_H-M   'P 1'
#
loop_
_entity.id
_entity.type
_entity.pdbx_description
1 polymer ?
#
loop_
_entity_poly.entity_id
_entity_poly.type
_entity_poly.pdbx_seq_one_letter_code
_entity_poly.pdbx_strand_id
1 'polypeptide(L)' 'NNKEKKVLSIGDNLNTDIKGANLLNYDSLIISNGVHKDEIKKEGIDIVSKKYEVVVNFIQTELKW' A
#
# COMPACT_ATOMS: atom_id res chain seq x y z
N ASN A 1 17.56 -17.07 -10.60
CA ASN A 1 16.77 -17.55 -9.70
C ASN A 1 15.63 -16.68 -9.26
N ASN A 2 14.75 -17.29 -8.77
CA ASN A 2 13.57 -16.63 -8.48
C ASN A 2 13.61 -15.83 -7.26
N LYS A 3 14.57 -15.98 -6.44
CA LYS A 3 14.68 -15.20 -5.28
C LYS A 3 14.87 -13.73 -5.59
N GLU A 4 15.27 -13.42 -6.80
CA GLU A 4 15.36 -12.05 -7.19
C GLU A 4 14.08 -11.49 -7.74
N LYS A 5 13.09 -12.31 -7.97
CA LYS A 5 11.83 -11.81 -8.44
C LYS A 5 11.18 -10.98 -7.39
N LYS A 6 10.65 -9.86 -7.78
CA LYS A 6 9.89 -9.01 -6.89
C LYS A 6 8.45 -8.97 -7.35
N VAL A 7 7.55 -9.05 -6.39
CA VAL A 7 6.13 -8.97 -6.67
C VAL A 7 5.63 -7.66 -6.10
N LEU A 8 4.92 -6.90 -6.91
CA LEU A 8 4.32 -5.65 -6.49
C LEU A 8 2.83 -5.85 -6.36
N SER A 9 2.31 -5.65 -5.16
CA SER A 9 0.90 -5.76 -4.90
C SER A 9 0.32 -4.35 -4.91
N ILE A 10 -0.70 -4.13 -5.71
CA ILE A 10 -1.31 -2.83 -5.90
C ILE A 10 -2.73 -2.87 -5.35
N GLY A 11 -3.07 -1.93 -4.51
CA GLY A 11 -4.42 -1.89 -3.97
C GLY A 11 -4.70 -0.60 -3.24
N ASP A 12 -5.94 -0.41 -2.83
CA ASP A 12 -6.34 0.81 -2.15
C ASP A 12 -6.76 0.58 -0.71
N ASN A 13 -6.75 -0.65 -0.24
CA ASN A 13 -7.20 -0.95 1.12
C ASN A 13 -6.02 -1.43 1.95
N LEU A 14 -5.62 -0.61 2.92
CA LEU A 14 -4.48 -0.93 3.77
C LEU A 14 -4.73 -2.17 4.62
N ASN A 15 -5.97 -2.38 5.02
CA ASN A 15 -6.30 -3.46 5.93
C ASN A 15 -6.37 -4.82 5.24
N THR A 16 -6.49 -4.86 3.93
CA THR A 16 -6.56 -6.11 3.18
C THR A 16 -5.44 -6.21 2.16
N ASP A 17 -5.40 -5.31 1.20
CA ASP A 17 -4.45 -5.38 0.08
C ASP A 17 -3.02 -5.22 0.54
N ILE A 18 -2.76 -4.19 1.32
CA ILE A 18 -1.40 -3.89 1.74
C ILE A 18 -0.96 -4.83 2.86
N LYS A 19 -1.86 -5.14 3.77
CA LYS A 19 -1.54 -6.08 4.84
C LYS A 19 -1.22 -7.47 4.26
N GLY A 20 -1.97 -7.89 3.25
CA GLY A 20 -1.69 -9.15 2.57
C GLY A 20 -0.33 -9.14 1.90
N ALA A 21 0.03 -8.05 1.24
CA ALA A 21 1.33 -7.92 0.61
C ALA A 21 2.45 -7.99 1.64
N ASN A 22 2.27 -7.32 2.78
CA ASN A 22 3.26 -7.35 3.86
C ASN A 22 3.47 -8.76 4.39
N LEU A 23 2.40 -9.51 4.56
CA LEU A 23 2.49 -10.88 5.06
C LEU A 23 3.27 -11.78 4.11
N LEU A 24 3.21 -11.50 2.82
CA LEU A 24 3.89 -12.29 1.81
C LEU A 24 5.25 -11.72 1.42
N ASN A 25 5.68 -10.65 2.09
CA ASN A 25 6.94 -9.97 1.79
C ASN A 25 6.97 -9.42 0.36
N TYR A 26 5.82 -9.03 -0.16
CA TYR A 26 5.74 -8.37 -1.46
C TYR A 26 5.91 -6.86 -1.26
N ASP A 27 6.40 -6.18 -2.28
CA ASP A 27 6.35 -4.72 -2.28
C ASP A 27 4.90 -4.30 -2.45
N SER A 28 4.55 -3.16 -1.87
CA SER A 28 3.17 -2.70 -1.92
C SER A 28 3.07 -1.29 -2.46
N LEU A 29 2.03 -1.03 -3.24
CA LEU A 29 1.71 0.28 -3.78
C LEU A 29 0.28 0.60 -3.39
N ILE A 30 0.08 1.68 -2.67
CA ILE A 30 -1.24 2.10 -2.26
C ILE A 30 -1.78 3.14 -3.24
N ILE A 31 -3.04 2.97 -3.62
CA ILE A 31 -3.73 3.97 -4.43
C ILE A 31 -4.43 4.91 -3.47
N SER A 32 -3.92 6.12 -3.36
CA SER A 32 -4.38 7.04 -2.33
C SER A 32 -5.77 7.62 -2.59
N ASN A 33 -6.24 7.54 -3.82
CA ASN A 33 -7.56 8.05 -4.17
C ASN A 33 -8.63 6.96 -4.02
N GLY A 34 -8.41 5.97 -3.18
CA GLY A 34 -9.35 4.88 -2.97
C GLY A 34 -9.99 4.93 -1.60
N VAL A 35 -10.04 3.78 -0.95
CA VAL A 35 -10.76 3.61 0.32
C VAL A 35 -10.27 4.56 1.41
N HIS A 36 -8.97 4.81 1.46
CA HIS A 36 -8.38 5.63 2.51
C HIS A 36 -8.11 7.06 2.08
N LYS A 37 -8.76 7.51 1.01
CA LYS A 37 -8.50 8.82 0.44
C LYS A 37 -8.54 9.94 1.49
N ASP A 38 -9.59 10.00 2.27
CA ASP A 38 -9.76 11.07 3.24
C ASP A 38 -8.76 10.99 4.38
N GLU A 39 -8.49 9.79 4.85
CA GLU A 39 -7.51 9.59 5.90
C GLU A 39 -6.12 10.02 5.46
N ILE A 40 -5.72 9.62 4.26
CA ILE A 40 -4.39 9.94 3.75
C ILE A 40 -4.26 11.44 3.51
N LYS A 41 -5.33 12.06 3.00
CA LYS A 41 -5.30 13.49 2.76
C LYS A 41 -5.19 14.27 4.06
N LYS A 42 -5.85 13.80 5.11
CA LYS A 42 -5.89 14.50 6.39
C LYS A 42 -4.63 14.27 7.22
N GLU A 43 -4.16 13.04 7.28
CA GLU A 43 -3.09 12.66 8.20
C GLU A 43 -1.77 12.34 7.53
N GLY A 44 -1.78 12.01 6.25
CA GLY A 44 -0.59 11.60 5.53
C GLY A 44 -0.38 10.10 5.60
N ILE A 45 0.30 9.56 4.59
CA ILE A 45 0.48 8.12 4.47
C ILE A 45 1.30 7.53 5.60
N ASP A 46 2.25 8.27 6.14
CA ASP A 46 3.10 7.75 7.21
C ASP A 46 2.27 7.48 8.47
N ILE A 47 1.40 8.40 8.83
CA ILE A 47 0.55 8.24 10.00
C ILE A 47 -0.47 7.13 9.76
N VAL A 48 -1.08 7.13 8.59
CA VAL A 48 -2.12 6.14 8.28
C VAL A 48 -1.55 4.74 8.23
N SER A 49 -0.37 4.55 7.62
CA SER A 49 0.23 3.22 7.57
C SER A 49 0.60 2.71 8.96
N LYS A 50 1.06 3.58 9.84
CA LYS A 50 1.32 3.21 11.23
C LYS A 50 0.04 2.78 11.94
N LYS A 51 -1.05 3.49 11.68
CA LYS A 51 -2.34 3.18 12.28
C LYS A 51 -2.79 1.77 11.93
N TYR A 52 -2.54 1.34 10.70
CA TYR A 52 -2.93 0.00 10.26
C TYR A 52 -1.81 -1.04 10.42
N GLU A 53 -0.67 -0.61 10.93
CA GLU A 53 0.47 -1.49 11.18
C GLU A 53 0.96 -2.17 9.90
N VAL A 54 1.10 -1.39 8.84
CA VAL A 54 1.56 -1.90 7.55
C VAL A 54 2.71 -1.06 7.02
N VAL A 55 3.45 -1.64 6.08
CA VAL A 55 4.52 -0.94 5.38
C VAL A 55 4.08 -0.72 3.95
N VAL A 56 4.14 0.52 3.49
CA VAL A 56 3.80 0.88 2.12
C VAL A 56 5.07 1.32 1.43
N ASN A 57 5.40 0.65 0.33
CA ASN A 57 6.63 0.95 -0.41
C ASN A 57 6.44 2.08 -1.41
N PHE A 58 5.28 2.15 -2.04
CA PHE A 58 5.00 3.15 -3.06
C PHE A 58 3.58 3.69 -2.90
N ILE A 59 3.36 4.90 -3.38
CA ILE A 59 2.04 5.51 -3.34
C ILE A 59 1.76 6.22 -4.65
N GLN A 60 0.55 6.07 -5.16
CA GLN A 60 0.08 6.80 -6.33
C GLN A 60 -1.33 7.28 -6.06
N THR A 61 -1.72 8.39 -6.68
CA THR A 61 -3.06 8.94 -6.50
C THR A 61 -4.10 8.03 -7.13
N GLU A 62 -3.81 7.53 -8.32
CA GLU A 62 -4.71 6.61 -9.01
C GLU A 62 -3.88 5.68 -9.87
N LEU A 63 -4.51 4.58 -10.27
CA LEU A 63 -3.83 3.59 -11.09
C LEU A 63 -3.74 4.10 -12.52
N LYS A 64 -2.53 4.27 -13.02
CA LYS A 64 -2.30 4.72 -14.38
C LYS A 64 -1.32 3.80 -15.07
N TRP A 65 -1.53 3.60 -16.34
CA TRP A 65 -0.64 2.76 -17.16
C TRP A 65 0.23 3.61 -18.08
#